data_fff87d794d1be2dfde83f30a06b955d5
#
_entry.id   fff87d794d1be2dfde83f30a06b955d5
#
_cell.length_a   1.000
_cell.length_b   1.000
_cell.length_c   1.000
_cell.angle_alpha   90.00
_cell.angle_beta   90.00
_cell.angle_gamma   90.00
#
_symmetry.space_group_name_H-M   'P 1'
#
loop_
_entity.id
_entity.type
_entity.pdbx_description
1 polymer ?
#
loop_
_entity_poly.entity_id
_entity_poly.type
_entity_poly.pdbx_seq_one_letter_code
_entity_poly.pdbx_strand_id
1 'polypeptide(L)'
;MKYFLITGSAGLIGSECSEFFIKKGFKVLGLDNNSRKRFFGHSGSINVRKNQLNEMNDYLHFDVDIRNKKKVEEIFIKFNKKISCVIHCAAQPSHDWAVKDKILDYEINSTSTLQLLDLFKIYCPDACFINVSTNKVYGDNPNKLDFTEKKYRYEVKSTSKFYKNGIDESMSTDNCVHSFFGVSKLSADLYVQEFGKNLKLNTVTFRGGCLTGENHSGVELHGFLSYLIKCIIKNKKYNIYGYKGKQVRDNI
;
A
#
# COMPACT_ATOMS: atom_id res chain seq x y z
N MET A 1 -24.19 6.75 -12.92
CA MET A 1 -23.44 5.53 -12.53
C MET A 1 -22.05 5.96 -12.10
N LYS A 2 -21.59 5.58 -10.90
CA LYS A 2 -20.31 6.01 -10.30
C LYS A 2 -19.30 4.87 -10.35
N TYR A 3 -18.05 5.19 -10.66
CA TYR A 3 -16.95 4.24 -10.73
C TYR A 3 -15.92 4.51 -9.62
N PHE A 4 -15.36 3.45 -9.09
CA PHE A 4 -14.16 3.48 -8.26
C PHE A 4 -12.99 2.98 -9.08
N LEU A 5 -11.96 3.81 -9.25
CA LEU A 5 -10.72 3.43 -9.90
C LEU A 5 -9.74 2.92 -8.85
N ILE A 6 -9.34 1.67 -8.94
CA ILE A 6 -8.47 1.01 -7.95
C ILE A 6 -7.20 0.54 -8.64
N THR A 7 -6.05 1.10 -8.26
CA THR A 7 -4.76 0.62 -8.75
C THR A 7 -4.20 -0.47 -7.84
N GLY A 8 -3.46 -1.43 -8.39
CA GLY A 8 -3.07 -2.62 -7.64
C GLY A 8 -4.29 -3.46 -7.22
N SER A 9 -5.32 -3.44 -8.08
CA SER A 9 -6.68 -3.91 -7.78
C SER A 9 -6.78 -5.41 -7.47
N ALA A 10 -5.83 -6.21 -7.88
CA ALA A 10 -5.78 -7.64 -7.58
C ALA A 10 -4.76 -8.01 -6.49
N GLY A 11 -4.05 -7.02 -5.92
CA GLY A 11 -3.24 -7.16 -4.71
C GLY A 11 -4.10 -7.30 -3.45
N LEU A 12 -3.48 -7.48 -2.28
CA LEU A 12 -4.19 -7.68 -1.01
C LEU A 12 -5.26 -6.62 -0.77
N ILE A 13 -4.86 -5.36 -0.61
CA ILE A 13 -5.78 -4.27 -0.29
C ILE A 13 -6.70 -3.93 -1.47
N GLY A 14 -6.13 -3.85 -2.68
CA GLY A 14 -6.90 -3.50 -3.87
C GLY A 14 -8.03 -4.49 -4.16
N SER A 15 -7.81 -5.79 -3.94
CA SER A 15 -8.84 -6.80 -4.18
C SER A 15 -9.94 -6.78 -3.13
N GLU A 16 -9.61 -6.56 -1.87
CA GLU A 16 -10.60 -6.39 -0.81
C GLU A 16 -11.46 -5.14 -1.04
N CYS A 17 -10.82 -4.01 -1.40
CA CYS A 17 -11.55 -2.80 -1.79
C CYS A 17 -12.45 -3.04 -3.01
N SER A 18 -11.93 -3.72 -4.04
CA SER A 18 -12.69 -4.01 -5.26
C SER A 18 -13.97 -4.80 -4.94
N GLU A 19 -13.84 -5.89 -4.22
CA GLU A 19 -14.97 -6.73 -3.83
C GLU A 19 -15.94 -5.99 -2.91
N PHE A 20 -15.43 -5.27 -1.90
CA PHE A 20 -16.25 -4.50 -0.98
C PHE A 20 -17.12 -3.47 -1.70
N PHE A 21 -16.53 -2.68 -2.60
CA PHE A 21 -17.30 -1.63 -3.28
C PHE A 21 -18.25 -2.18 -4.34
N ILE A 22 -17.92 -3.29 -5.00
CA ILE A 22 -18.87 -3.98 -5.87
C ILE A 22 -20.08 -4.45 -5.06
N LYS A 23 -19.88 -5.08 -3.90
CA LYS A 23 -20.97 -5.47 -2.98
C LYS A 23 -21.82 -4.28 -2.49
N LYS A 24 -21.27 -3.07 -2.52
CA LYS A 24 -21.99 -1.82 -2.20
C LYS A 24 -22.66 -1.18 -3.42
N GLY A 25 -22.66 -1.84 -4.58
CA GLY A 25 -23.32 -1.39 -5.80
C GLY A 25 -22.53 -0.38 -6.63
N PHE A 26 -21.21 -0.26 -6.41
CA PHE A 26 -20.34 0.55 -7.25
C PHE A 26 -19.72 -0.29 -8.36
N LYS A 27 -19.39 0.34 -9.49
CA LYS A 27 -18.55 -0.28 -10.52
C LYS A 27 -17.09 0.01 -10.26
N VAL A 28 -16.24 -1.01 -10.45
CA VAL A 28 -14.80 -0.91 -10.19
C VAL A 28 -14.01 -0.98 -11.49
N LEU A 29 -13.13 -0.01 -11.68
CA LEU A 29 -12.09 0.02 -12.71
C LEU A 29 -10.79 -0.44 -12.06
N GLY A 30 -10.42 -1.69 -12.26
CA GLY A 30 -9.24 -2.27 -11.64
C GLY A 30 -8.01 -2.17 -12.55
N LEU A 31 -6.96 -1.50 -12.10
CA LEU A 31 -5.67 -1.39 -12.79
C LEU A 31 -4.63 -2.27 -12.08
N ASP A 32 -4.12 -3.29 -12.78
CA ASP A 32 -3.07 -4.17 -12.24
C ASP A 32 -2.37 -4.91 -13.38
N ASN A 33 -1.03 -5.01 -13.33
CA ASN A 33 -0.21 -5.69 -14.33
C ASN A 33 0.53 -6.94 -13.79
N ASN A 34 0.16 -7.40 -12.59
CA ASN A 34 0.79 -8.53 -11.92
C ASN A 34 2.33 -8.37 -11.70
N SER A 35 2.82 -7.15 -11.55
CA SER A 35 4.25 -6.88 -11.26
C SER A 35 4.72 -7.57 -9.99
N ARG A 36 3.83 -7.90 -9.06
CA ARG A 36 4.14 -8.66 -7.85
C ARG A 36 4.79 -10.01 -8.16
N LYS A 37 4.39 -10.68 -9.28
CA LYS A 37 5.04 -11.90 -9.76
C LYS A 37 6.51 -11.67 -10.13
N ARG A 38 6.86 -10.49 -10.68
CA ARG A 38 8.25 -10.12 -10.98
C ARG A 38 9.09 -9.98 -9.71
N PHE A 39 8.51 -9.41 -8.65
CA PHE A 39 9.24 -9.13 -7.40
C PHE A 39 9.39 -10.36 -6.51
N PHE A 40 8.41 -11.27 -6.49
CA PHE A 40 8.33 -12.38 -5.54
C PHE A 40 8.16 -13.76 -6.21
N GLY A 41 8.36 -13.85 -7.52
CA GLY A 41 8.18 -15.09 -8.28
C GLY A 41 6.73 -15.57 -8.33
N HIS A 42 6.55 -16.85 -8.64
CA HIS A 42 5.20 -17.45 -8.77
C HIS A 42 4.35 -17.31 -7.49
N SER A 43 4.97 -17.39 -6.32
CA SER A 43 4.27 -17.23 -5.03
C SER A 43 3.67 -15.82 -4.81
N GLY A 44 4.17 -14.82 -5.52
CA GLY A 44 3.66 -13.45 -5.49
C GLY A 44 2.58 -13.17 -6.52
N SER A 45 2.25 -14.12 -7.42
CA SER A 45 1.26 -13.90 -8.47
C SER A 45 -0.13 -13.61 -7.91
N ILE A 46 -0.81 -12.64 -8.52
CA ILE A 46 -2.18 -12.22 -8.16
C ILE A 46 -3.23 -12.84 -9.11
N ASN A 47 -2.83 -13.78 -9.99
CA ASN A 47 -3.73 -14.28 -11.04
C ASN A 47 -5.01 -14.92 -10.50
N VAL A 48 -4.93 -15.67 -9.40
CA VAL A 48 -6.10 -16.31 -8.79
C VAL A 48 -7.11 -15.23 -8.41
N ARG A 49 -6.67 -14.20 -7.70
CA ARG A 49 -7.55 -13.12 -7.24
C ARG A 49 -8.08 -12.28 -8.41
N LYS A 50 -7.22 -12.00 -9.40
CA LYS A 50 -7.64 -11.32 -10.64
C LYS A 50 -8.77 -12.08 -11.35
N ASN A 51 -8.66 -13.39 -11.47
CA ASN A 51 -9.70 -14.21 -12.12
C ASN A 51 -11.02 -14.15 -11.34
N GLN A 52 -10.99 -14.29 -10.02
CA GLN A 52 -12.19 -14.14 -9.18
C GLN A 52 -12.87 -12.78 -9.35
N LEU A 53 -12.08 -11.69 -9.40
CA LEU A 53 -12.65 -10.36 -9.63
C LEU A 53 -13.26 -10.23 -11.04
N ASN A 54 -12.63 -10.82 -12.05
CA ASN A 54 -13.15 -10.79 -13.43
C ASN A 54 -14.47 -11.54 -13.62
N GLU A 55 -14.83 -12.44 -12.70
CA GLU A 55 -16.14 -13.10 -12.68
C GLU A 55 -17.26 -12.19 -12.14
N MET A 56 -16.90 -11.05 -11.53
CA MET A 56 -17.87 -10.10 -10.99
C MET A 56 -18.33 -9.11 -12.06
N ASN A 57 -19.65 -9.01 -12.30
CA ASN A 57 -20.24 -8.19 -13.39
C ASN A 57 -19.86 -6.70 -13.34
N ASP A 58 -19.60 -6.15 -12.16
CA ASP A 58 -19.28 -4.73 -11.96
C ASP A 58 -17.79 -4.44 -11.82
N TYR A 59 -16.93 -5.40 -12.18
CA TYR A 59 -15.48 -5.24 -12.24
C TYR A 59 -15.00 -5.17 -13.69
N LEU A 60 -14.23 -4.15 -14.01
CA LEU A 60 -13.58 -4.00 -15.31
C LEU A 60 -12.06 -3.92 -15.11
N HIS A 61 -11.33 -4.95 -15.57
CA HIS A 61 -9.88 -5.03 -15.44
C HIS A 61 -9.15 -4.34 -16.58
N PHE A 62 -8.11 -3.60 -16.25
CA PHE A 62 -7.13 -3.03 -17.16
C PHE A 62 -5.74 -3.58 -16.81
N ASP A 63 -5.15 -4.36 -17.71
CA ASP A 63 -3.77 -4.82 -17.60
C ASP A 63 -2.84 -3.67 -18.01
N VAL A 64 -2.46 -2.85 -17.04
CA VAL A 64 -1.68 -1.64 -17.27
C VAL A 64 -0.66 -1.39 -16.16
N ASP A 65 0.56 -1.03 -16.56
CA ASP A 65 1.57 -0.50 -15.65
C ASP A 65 1.24 0.97 -15.35
N ILE A 66 1.11 1.31 -14.07
CA ILE A 66 0.79 2.68 -13.64
C ILE A 66 1.83 3.73 -14.07
N ARG A 67 3.04 3.31 -14.44
CA ARG A 67 4.07 4.18 -15.02
C ARG A 67 3.76 4.58 -16.46
N ASN A 68 2.91 3.83 -17.15
CA ASN A 68 2.48 4.18 -18.50
C ASN A 68 1.41 5.27 -18.46
N LYS A 69 1.86 6.52 -18.28
CA LYS A 69 1.00 7.69 -18.18
C LYS A 69 -0.07 7.74 -19.25
N LYS A 70 0.29 7.48 -20.51
CA LYS A 70 -0.62 7.55 -21.66
C LYS A 70 -1.79 6.56 -21.52
N LYS A 71 -1.51 5.28 -21.23
CA LYS A 71 -2.55 4.26 -21.05
C LYS A 71 -3.44 4.54 -19.83
N VAL A 72 -2.86 5.05 -18.76
CA VAL A 72 -3.61 5.43 -17.56
C VAL A 72 -4.51 6.63 -17.86
N GLU A 73 -4.00 7.63 -18.59
CA GLU A 73 -4.74 8.82 -19.01
C GLU A 73 -5.94 8.45 -19.92
N GLU A 74 -5.78 7.53 -20.84
CA GLU A 74 -6.88 7.02 -21.69
C GLU A 74 -8.06 6.50 -20.84
N ILE A 75 -7.77 5.86 -19.70
CA ILE A 75 -8.81 5.40 -18.76
C ILE A 75 -9.48 6.60 -18.08
N PHE A 76 -8.70 7.57 -17.60
CA PHE A 76 -9.27 8.78 -17.00
C PHE A 76 -10.14 9.57 -18.00
N ILE A 77 -9.70 9.73 -19.25
CA ILE A 77 -10.47 10.37 -20.32
C ILE A 77 -11.81 9.64 -20.53
N LYS A 78 -11.75 8.30 -20.66
CA LYS A 78 -12.95 7.47 -20.95
C LYS A 78 -14.00 7.56 -19.85
N PHE A 79 -13.60 7.59 -18.58
CA PHE A 79 -14.52 7.58 -17.44
C PHE A 79 -14.74 8.94 -16.80
N ASN A 80 -13.73 9.82 -16.86
CA ASN A 80 -13.79 11.23 -16.48
C ASN A 80 -14.56 11.46 -15.15
N LYS A 81 -15.48 12.41 -15.11
CA LYS A 81 -16.32 12.77 -13.94
C LYS A 81 -17.21 11.63 -13.41
N LYS A 82 -17.28 10.50 -14.10
CA LYS A 82 -17.94 9.30 -13.58
C LYS A 82 -17.11 8.59 -12.50
N ILE A 83 -15.80 8.86 -12.43
CA ILE A 83 -14.92 8.39 -11.34
C ILE A 83 -15.27 9.22 -10.10
N SER A 84 -15.74 8.55 -9.06
CA SER A 84 -16.09 9.18 -7.77
C SER A 84 -15.04 8.94 -6.67
N CYS A 85 -14.17 7.96 -6.88
CA CYS A 85 -13.07 7.68 -5.97
C CYS A 85 -11.91 7.03 -6.72
N VAL A 86 -10.69 7.42 -6.38
CA VAL A 86 -9.44 6.74 -6.78
C VAL A 86 -8.82 6.14 -5.53
N ILE A 87 -8.62 4.81 -5.52
CA ILE A 87 -7.92 4.11 -4.43
C ILE A 87 -6.59 3.60 -4.97
N HIS A 88 -5.52 4.22 -4.51
CA HIS A 88 -4.18 3.92 -4.99
C HIS A 88 -3.47 2.92 -4.08
N CYS A 89 -3.51 1.63 -4.48
CA CYS A 89 -2.86 0.52 -3.78
C CYS A 89 -1.64 -0.04 -4.54
N ALA A 90 -1.46 0.33 -5.82
CA ALA A 90 -0.32 -0.15 -6.60
C ALA A 90 0.99 0.37 -6.02
N ALA A 91 1.94 -0.51 -5.78
CA ALA A 91 3.25 -0.19 -5.24
C ALA A 91 4.28 -1.28 -5.56
N GLN A 92 5.55 -0.93 -5.54
CA GLN A 92 6.65 -1.85 -5.31
C GLN A 92 6.80 -2.00 -3.79
N PRO A 93 6.47 -3.16 -3.17
CA PRO A 93 6.36 -3.26 -1.71
C PRO A 93 7.61 -3.84 -1.01
N SER A 94 8.67 -4.19 -1.75
CA SER A 94 9.84 -4.90 -1.22
C SER A 94 10.99 -3.96 -0.91
N HIS A 95 11.49 -4.02 0.33
CA HIS A 95 12.70 -3.29 0.73
C HIS A 95 13.93 -3.77 -0.06
N ASP A 96 14.06 -5.08 -0.31
CA ASP A 96 15.21 -5.66 -1.03
C ASP A 96 15.23 -5.20 -2.49
N TRP A 97 14.08 -5.13 -3.15
CA TRP A 97 13.99 -4.59 -4.49
C TRP A 97 14.29 -3.09 -4.55
N ALA A 98 13.87 -2.32 -3.55
CA ALA A 98 14.21 -0.91 -3.46
C ALA A 98 15.73 -0.67 -3.33
N VAL A 99 16.45 -1.55 -2.62
CA VAL A 99 17.91 -1.53 -2.55
C VAL A 99 18.53 -1.89 -3.90
N LYS A 100 17.97 -2.92 -4.57
CA LYS A 100 18.49 -3.45 -5.85
C LYS A 100 18.27 -2.47 -7.00
N ASP A 101 17.11 -1.86 -7.08
CA ASP A 101 16.72 -0.93 -8.16
C ASP A 101 15.93 0.25 -7.60
N LYS A 102 16.66 1.26 -7.15
CA LYS A 102 16.11 2.48 -6.52
C LYS A 102 15.28 3.32 -7.48
N ILE A 103 15.68 3.34 -8.74
CA ILE A 103 14.97 4.12 -9.77
C ILE A 103 13.63 3.49 -10.04
N LEU A 104 13.57 2.18 -10.27
CA LEU A 104 12.31 1.46 -10.47
C LEU A 104 11.37 1.61 -9.26
N ASP A 105 11.91 1.50 -8.03
CA ASP A 105 11.15 1.70 -6.80
C ASP A 105 10.53 3.10 -6.75
N TYR A 106 11.32 4.13 -7.03
CA TYR A 106 10.87 5.52 -7.02
C TYR A 106 9.86 5.81 -8.14
N GLU A 107 10.09 5.28 -9.34
CA GLU A 107 9.14 5.40 -10.47
C GLU A 107 7.77 4.81 -10.14
N ILE A 108 7.75 3.61 -9.55
CA ILE A 108 6.49 2.94 -9.21
C ILE A 108 5.81 3.63 -8.03
N ASN A 109 6.55 3.94 -6.96
CA ASN A 109 5.95 4.39 -5.71
C ASN A 109 5.68 5.90 -5.67
N SER A 110 6.54 6.72 -6.27
CA SER A 110 6.45 8.18 -6.19
C SER A 110 6.03 8.84 -7.50
N THR A 111 6.79 8.62 -8.57
CA THR A 111 6.52 9.27 -9.87
C THR A 111 5.13 8.90 -10.39
N SER A 112 4.74 7.61 -10.31
CA SER A 112 3.41 7.19 -10.74
C SER A 112 2.30 7.76 -9.88
N THR A 113 2.53 7.91 -8.56
CA THR A 113 1.56 8.56 -7.67
C THR A 113 1.33 10.02 -8.07
N LEU A 114 2.41 10.75 -8.35
CA LEU A 114 2.31 12.14 -8.83
C LEU A 114 1.56 12.23 -10.16
N GLN A 115 1.86 11.33 -11.11
CA GLN A 115 1.14 11.27 -12.39
C GLN A 115 -0.35 10.99 -12.20
N LEU A 116 -0.71 10.06 -11.30
CA LEU A 116 -2.10 9.77 -10.97
C LEU A 116 -2.83 10.97 -10.35
N LEU A 117 -2.15 11.70 -9.47
CA LEU A 117 -2.69 12.93 -8.86
C LEU A 117 -2.95 14.03 -9.88
N ASP A 118 -2.04 14.20 -10.86
CA ASP A 118 -2.25 15.15 -11.96
C ASP A 118 -3.47 14.76 -12.80
N LEU A 119 -3.60 13.48 -13.17
CA LEU A 119 -4.77 12.99 -13.93
C LEU A 119 -6.06 13.12 -13.11
N PHE A 120 -6.01 12.80 -11.83
CA PHE A 120 -7.13 12.97 -10.90
C PHE A 120 -7.61 14.42 -10.87
N LYS A 121 -6.68 15.38 -10.70
CA LYS A 121 -6.97 16.82 -10.71
C LYS A 121 -7.64 17.27 -12.01
N ILE A 122 -7.17 16.77 -13.15
CA ILE A 122 -7.68 17.19 -14.47
C ILE A 122 -9.05 16.59 -14.77
N TYR A 123 -9.23 15.29 -14.51
CA TYR A 123 -10.38 14.54 -15.03
C TYR A 123 -11.50 14.31 -14.02
N CYS A 124 -11.20 14.25 -12.70
CA CYS A 124 -12.20 13.99 -11.66
C CYS A 124 -11.91 14.74 -10.35
N PRO A 125 -11.74 16.07 -10.36
CA PRO A 125 -11.35 16.87 -9.19
C PRO A 125 -12.34 16.81 -8.04
N ASP A 126 -13.61 16.51 -8.31
CA ASP A 126 -14.67 16.39 -7.29
C ASP A 126 -14.69 15.02 -6.59
N ALA A 127 -13.88 14.06 -7.09
CA ALA A 127 -13.75 12.73 -6.50
C ALA A 127 -12.88 12.76 -5.23
N CYS A 128 -12.76 11.59 -4.56
CA CYS A 128 -11.80 11.40 -3.47
C CYS A 128 -10.59 10.60 -3.97
N PHE A 129 -9.38 11.01 -3.58
CA PHE A 129 -8.15 10.25 -3.81
C PHE A 129 -7.65 9.65 -2.49
N ILE A 130 -7.64 8.33 -2.42
CA ILE A 130 -7.18 7.57 -1.25
C ILE A 130 -5.85 6.90 -1.58
N ASN A 131 -4.81 7.26 -0.86
CA ASN A 131 -3.49 6.63 -0.99
C ASN A 131 -3.23 5.63 0.13
N VAL A 132 -2.86 4.41 -0.24
CA VAL A 132 -2.39 3.40 0.71
C VAL A 132 -0.88 3.58 0.91
N SER A 133 -0.53 4.33 1.93
CA SER A 133 0.83 4.61 2.38
C SER A 133 1.31 3.53 3.37
N THR A 134 2.35 3.82 4.13
CA THR A 134 2.98 2.88 5.06
C THR A 134 3.52 3.59 6.29
N ASN A 135 3.61 2.89 7.41
CA ASN A 135 4.33 3.36 8.61
C ASN A 135 5.83 3.59 8.37
N LYS A 136 6.40 3.09 7.25
CA LYS A 136 7.82 3.29 6.90
C LYS A 136 8.17 4.74 6.55
N VAL A 137 7.16 5.60 6.38
CA VAL A 137 7.37 7.06 6.24
C VAL A 137 7.98 7.68 7.49
N TYR A 138 7.85 7.05 8.65
CA TYR A 138 8.47 7.51 9.90
C TYR A 138 9.94 7.06 10.06
N GLY A 139 10.49 6.31 9.08
CA GLY A 139 11.86 5.80 9.14
C GLY A 139 12.14 4.98 10.41
N ASP A 140 13.27 5.25 11.05
CA ASP A 140 13.67 4.62 12.30
C ASP A 140 13.27 5.43 13.58
N ASN A 141 12.53 6.53 13.44
CA ASN A 141 12.07 7.32 14.59
C ASN A 141 11.27 6.51 15.62
N PRO A 142 10.40 5.55 15.23
CA PRO A 142 9.77 4.66 16.19
C PRO A 142 10.76 3.89 17.07
N ASN A 143 11.92 3.52 16.54
CA ASN A 143 12.95 2.77 17.27
C ASN A 143 13.75 3.64 18.26
N LYS A 144 13.65 4.96 18.15
CA LYS A 144 14.31 5.93 19.05
C LYS A 144 13.49 6.23 20.30
N LEU A 145 12.27 5.70 20.39
CA LEU A 145 11.45 5.82 21.58
C LEU A 145 12.07 5.04 22.74
N ASP A 146 11.84 5.52 23.95
CA ASP A 146 12.21 4.78 25.15
C ASP A 146 11.33 3.55 25.35
N PHE A 147 11.96 2.39 25.50
CA PHE A 147 11.28 1.13 25.72
C PHE A 147 11.58 0.51 27.08
N THR A 148 10.61 -0.22 27.59
CA THR A 148 10.78 -1.17 28.70
C THR A 148 10.79 -2.59 28.12
N GLU A 149 11.81 -3.38 28.45
CA GLU A 149 11.83 -4.81 28.09
C GLU A 149 10.92 -5.58 29.04
N LYS A 150 9.88 -6.21 28.52
CA LYS A 150 8.99 -7.12 29.24
C LYS A 150 9.38 -8.57 28.93
N LYS A 151 8.70 -9.51 29.59
CA LYS A 151 8.99 -10.95 29.42
C LYS A 151 8.90 -11.40 27.95
N TYR A 152 7.91 -10.93 27.22
CA TYR A 152 7.60 -11.39 25.86
C TYR A 152 7.68 -10.31 24.77
N ARG A 153 7.79 -9.02 25.14
CA ARG A 153 7.80 -7.91 24.18
C ARG A 153 8.54 -6.70 24.72
N TYR A 154 8.92 -5.82 23.81
CA TYR A 154 9.22 -4.43 24.16
C TYR A 154 7.93 -3.62 24.28
N GLU A 155 7.89 -2.66 25.18
CA GLU A 155 6.77 -1.76 25.37
C GLU A 155 7.28 -0.34 25.51
N VAL A 156 6.65 0.61 24.80
CA VAL A 156 6.99 2.04 24.90
C VAL A 156 6.78 2.48 26.35
N LYS A 157 7.72 3.25 26.93
CA LYS A 157 7.59 3.73 28.32
C LYS A 157 6.34 4.60 28.49
N SER A 158 5.71 4.49 29.67
CA SER A 158 4.50 5.24 30.02
C SER A 158 4.66 6.76 30.01
N THR A 159 5.89 7.26 30.05
CA THR A 159 6.21 8.69 29.93
C THR A 159 6.12 9.21 28.50
N SER A 160 6.07 8.33 27.51
CA SER A 160 5.93 8.72 26.11
C SER A 160 4.48 9.06 25.77
N LYS A 161 4.27 10.11 24.96
CA LYS A 161 2.95 10.44 24.41
C LYS A 161 2.36 9.30 23.55
N PHE A 162 3.18 8.42 23.02
CA PHE A 162 2.80 7.28 22.21
C PHE A 162 2.48 6.01 22.99
N TYR A 163 2.57 6.04 24.32
CA TYR A 163 2.36 4.84 25.15
C TYR A 163 0.92 4.31 25.07
N LYS A 164 -0.06 5.20 25.23
CA LYS A 164 -1.46 4.81 25.38
C LYS A 164 -2.16 4.48 24.07
N ASN A 165 -1.94 5.32 23.06
CA ASN A 165 -2.71 5.29 21.80
C ASN A 165 -1.88 4.82 20.59
N GLY A 166 -0.60 4.47 20.81
CA GLY A 166 0.31 4.13 19.71
C GLY A 166 0.87 5.37 19.00
N ILE A 167 1.57 5.12 17.90
CA ILE A 167 2.20 6.16 17.09
C ILE A 167 1.16 6.72 16.13
N ASP A 168 0.94 8.02 16.20
CA ASP A 168 0.05 8.79 15.33
C ASP A 168 0.84 9.69 14.35
N GLU A 169 0.15 10.52 13.60
CA GLU A 169 0.72 11.41 12.58
C GLU A 169 1.57 12.55 13.16
N SER A 170 1.61 12.72 14.48
CA SER A 170 2.51 13.66 15.16
C SER A 170 3.95 13.15 15.27
N MET A 171 4.21 11.88 14.93
CA MET A 171 5.56 11.34 14.80
C MET A 171 6.26 12.03 13.63
N SER A 172 7.46 12.58 13.89
CA SER A 172 8.26 13.23 12.83
C SER A 172 8.69 12.23 11.76
N THR A 173 8.72 12.71 10.54
CA THR A 173 9.34 12.03 9.39
C THR A 173 10.76 12.53 9.13
N ASP A 174 11.25 13.51 9.90
CA ASP A 174 12.57 14.11 9.73
C ASP A 174 13.61 13.51 10.68
N ASN A 175 14.87 13.78 10.40
CA ASN A 175 16.02 13.39 11.23
C ASN A 175 16.07 11.88 11.56
N CYS A 176 15.76 11.06 10.57
CA CYS A 176 15.71 9.61 10.70
C CYS A 176 16.27 8.90 9.46
N VAL A 177 16.62 7.64 9.63
CA VAL A 177 17.06 6.79 8.53
C VAL A 177 15.83 6.13 7.91
N HIS A 178 15.48 6.56 6.69
CA HIS A 178 14.52 5.86 5.86
C HIS A 178 15.22 4.75 5.06
N SER A 179 14.56 3.64 4.79
CA SER A 179 14.99 2.78 3.70
C SER A 179 14.70 3.44 2.36
N PHE A 180 15.31 2.98 1.24
CA PHE A 180 14.97 3.50 -0.10
C PHE A 180 13.47 3.38 -0.38
N PHE A 181 12.85 2.26 -0.01
CA PHE A 181 11.40 2.08 -0.04
C PHE A 181 10.66 3.14 0.81
N GLY A 182 11.16 3.43 2.02
CA GLY A 182 10.57 4.46 2.87
C GLY A 182 10.63 5.85 2.24
N VAL A 183 11.75 6.19 1.58
CA VAL A 183 11.91 7.47 0.85
C VAL A 183 10.88 7.61 -0.27
N SER A 184 10.75 6.60 -1.14
CA SER A 184 9.81 6.66 -2.26
C SER A 184 8.35 6.74 -1.79
N LYS A 185 7.98 6.02 -0.74
CA LYS A 185 6.64 6.06 -0.15
C LYS A 185 6.37 7.39 0.59
N LEU A 186 7.36 7.97 1.28
CA LEU A 186 7.23 9.28 1.92
C LEU A 186 7.03 10.39 0.87
N SER A 187 7.79 10.35 -0.22
CA SER A 187 7.62 11.30 -1.33
C SER A 187 6.19 11.26 -1.87
N ALA A 188 5.65 10.07 -2.13
CA ALA A 188 4.25 9.91 -2.55
C ALA A 188 3.25 10.44 -1.52
N ASP A 189 3.46 10.11 -0.24
CA ASP A 189 2.63 10.54 0.88
C ASP A 189 2.55 12.08 0.97
N LEU A 190 3.70 12.75 0.84
CA LEU A 190 3.78 14.22 0.85
C LEU A 190 3.06 14.84 -0.36
N TYR A 191 3.22 14.29 -1.57
CA TYR A 191 2.49 14.77 -2.74
C TYR A 191 0.97 14.68 -2.53
N VAL A 192 0.46 13.56 -2.01
CA VAL A 192 -0.97 13.41 -1.73
C VAL A 192 -1.46 14.48 -0.74
N GLN A 193 -0.68 14.76 0.31
CA GLN A 193 -1.00 15.81 1.27
C GLN A 193 -0.99 17.21 0.62
N GLU A 194 0.01 17.50 -0.24
CA GLU A 194 0.13 18.80 -0.92
C GLU A 194 -1.03 19.03 -1.89
N PHE A 195 -1.45 18.02 -2.64
CA PHE A 195 -2.63 18.13 -3.50
C PHE A 195 -3.91 18.42 -2.69
N GLY A 196 -4.04 17.87 -1.49
CA GLY A 196 -5.13 18.18 -0.58
C GLY A 196 -5.03 19.59 0.03
N LYS A 197 -3.87 19.93 0.60
CA LYS A 197 -3.69 21.17 1.36
C LYS A 197 -3.61 22.40 0.46
N ASN A 198 -2.78 22.35 -0.59
CA ASN A 198 -2.55 23.51 -1.47
C ASN A 198 -3.60 23.63 -2.57
N LEU A 199 -4.02 22.52 -3.18
CA LEU A 199 -4.97 22.55 -4.31
C LEU A 199 -6.42 22.33 -3.87
N LYS A 200 -6.66 22.10 -2.57
CA LYS A 200 -7.98 21.87 -1.97
C LYS A 200 -8.77 20.70 -2.57
N LEU A 201 -8.04 19.68 -3.04
CA LEU A 201 -8.64 18.46 -3.54
C LEU A 201 -8.95 17.50 -2.37
N ASN A 202 -9.92 16.62 -2.56
CA ASN A 202 -10.29 15.62 -1.55
C ASN A 202 -9.28 14.47 -1.57
N THR A 203 -8.21 14.59 -0.80
CA THR A 203 -7.17 13.55 -0.70
C THR A 203 -7.00 13.05 0.72
N VAL A 204 -6.68 11.78 0.88
CA VAL A 204 -6.30 11.17 2.15
C VAL A 204 -5.19 10.14 1.94
N THR A 205 -4.29 10.02 2.92
CA THR A 205 -3.24 9.01 2.93
C THR A 205 -3.33 8.18 4.21
N PHE A 206 -3.39 6.85 4.08
CA PHE A 206 -3.40 5.92 5.20
C PHE A 206 -2.02 5.29 5.38
N ARG A 207 -1.39 5.53 6.52
CA ARG A 207 -0.07 5.01 6.87
C ARG A 207 -0.19 3.67 7.57
N GLY A 208 -0.53 2.62 6.79
CA GLY A 208 -0.74 1.28 7.33
C GLY A 208 0.54 0.63 7.84
N GLY A 209 0.38 -0.24 8.84
CA GLY A 209 1.42 -1.13 9.34
C GLY A 209 1.54 -2.43 8.55
N CYS A 210 1.61 -3.57 9.24
CA CYS A 210 1.64 -4.88 8.62
C CYS A 210 0.22 -5.32 8.25
N LEU A 211 -0.24 -4.92 7.07
CA LEU A 211 -1.56 -5.32 6.56
C LEU A 211 -1.55 -6.81 6.23
N THR A 212 -2.59 -7.51 6.68
CA THR A 212 -2.75 -8.94 6.43
C THR A 212 -4.23 -9.29 6.22
N GLY A 213 -4.51 -10.51 5.82
CA GLY A 213 -5.87 -10.98 5.58
C GLY A 213 -5.88 -12.32 4.87
N GLU A 214 -7.07 -12.88 4.67
CA GLU A 214 -7.32 -14.18 4.05
C GLU A 214 -6.66 -14.31 2.66
N ASN A 215 -6.76 -13.26 1.86
CA ASN A 215 -6.22 -13.23 0.49
C ASN A 215 -4.74 -12.82 0.41
N HIS A 216 -4.02 -12.77 1.54
CA HIS A 216 -2.62 -12.37 1.52
C HIS A 216 -1.69 -13.47 1.00
N SER A 217 -1.13 -13.30 -0.18
CA SER A 217 -0.07 -14.16 -0.74
C SER A 217 1.26 -13.90 -0.02
N GLY A 218 1.39 -14.37 1.23
CA GLY A 218 2.61 -14.20 2.04
C GLY A 218 3.81 -14.91 1.46
N VAL A 219 4.96 -14.23 1.44
CA VAL A 219 6.28 -14.76 1.07
C VAL A 219 7.28 -14.46 2.18
N GLU A 220 8.45 -15.12 2.19
CA GLU A 220 9.40 -15.11 3.32
C GLU A 220 9.72 -13.69 3.84
N LEU A 221 9.96 -12.75 2.95
CA LEU A 221 10.35 -11.38 3.31
C LEU A 221 9.19 -10.35 3.21
N HIS A 222 7.95 -10.83 2.94
CA HIS A 222 6.80 -9.94 2.83
C HIS A 222 5.50 -10.66 3.21
N GLY A 223 4.86 -10.18 4.29
CA GLY A 223 3.63 -10.78 4.82
C GLY A 223 3.92 -11.89 5.82
N PHE A 224 4.63 -11.55 6.90
CA PHE A 224 5.16 -12.50 7.87
C PHE A 224 4.10 -13.44 8.46
N LEU A 225 2.91 -12.95 8.78
CA LEU A 225 1.85 -13.78 9.39
C LEU A 225 1.32 -14.84 8.40
N SER A 226 0.98 -14.42 7.18
CA SER A 226 0.53 -15.35 6.14
C SER A 226 1.62 -16.35 5.75
N TYR A 227 2.89 -15.91 5.73
CA TYR A 227 4.00 -16.81 5.47
C TYR A 227 4.23 -17.79 6.62
N LEU A 228 4.09 -17.38 7.88
CA LEU A 228 4.16 -18.26 9.05
C LEU A 228 3.11 -19.37 8.96
N ILE A 229 1.85 -19.01 8.68
CA ILE A 229 0.75 -19.98 8.51
C ILE A 229 1.08 -20.95 7.36
N LYS A 230 1.58 -20.44 6.24
CA LYS A 230 2.01 -21.28 5.10
C LYS A 230 3.16 -22.25 5.47
N CYS A 231 4.09 -21.81 6.31
CA CYS A 231 5.16 -22.67 6.81
C CYS A 231 4.63 -23.77 7.71
N ILE A 232 3.70 -23.46 8.61
CA ILE A 232 3.04 -24.44 9.49
C ILE A 232 2.31 -25.49 8.65
N ILE A 233 1.45 -25.06 7.71
CA ILE A 233 0.68 -26.00 6.86
C ILE A 233 1.60 -26.90 6.02
N LYS A 234 2.73 -26.37 5.55
CA LYS A 234 3.70 -27.11 4.71
C LYS A 234 4.81 -27.79 5.50
N ASN A 235 4.74 -27.78 6.83
CA ASN A 235 5.78 -28.31 7.73
C ASN A 235 7.19 -27.80 7.37
N LYS A 236 7.30 -26.48 7.09
CA LYS A 236 8.55 -25.81 6.76
C LYS A 236 9.07 -25.01 7.94
N LYS A 237 10.39 -24.91 8.07
CA LYS A 237 11.03 -24.04 9.06
C LYS A 237 10.64 -22.58 8.78
N TYR A 238 10.26 -21.86 9.83
CA TYR A 238 10.06 -20.40 9.81
C TYR A 238 11.17 -19.71 10.59
N ASN A 239 11.79 -18.69 10.02
CA ASN A 239 12.82 -17.91 10.69
C ASN A 239 12.22 -16.63 11.25
N ILE A 240 12.38 -16.37 12.54
CA ILE A 240 12.00 -15.12 13.19
C ILE A 240 13.19 -14.16 13.13
N TYR A 241 13.01 -13.08 12.37
CA TYR A 241 13.99 -12.01 12.28
C TYR A 241 13.68 -10.95 13.34
N GLY A 242 14.69 -10.49 14.05
CA GLY A 242 14.56 -9.42 15.03
C GLY A 242 15.28 -9.70 16.34
N TYR A 243 15.42 -8.66 17.18
CA TYR A 243 16.18 -8.72 18.40
C TYR A 243 15.47 -9.58 19.47
N LYS A 244 16.09 -10.69 19.87
CA LYS A 244 15.55 -11.62 20.89
C LYS A 244 14.11 -12.06 20.69
N GLY A 245 13.53 -11.91 19.48
CA GLY A 245 12.14 -12.23 19.21
C GLY A 245 11.09 -11.40 19.96
N LYS A 246 11.49 -10.28 20.57
CA LYS A 246 10.61 -9.42 21.39
C LYS A 246 10.12 -8.16 20.68
N GLN A 247 10.45 -8.01 19.38
CA GLN A 247 9.96 -6.90 18.58
C GLN A 247 8.43 -6.92 18.48
N VAL A 248 7.83 -5.76 18.55
CA VAL A 248 6.39 -5.57 18.34
C VAL A 248 6.14 -5.17 16.88
N ARG A 249 5.08 -5.71 16.30
CA ARG A 249 4.60 -5.32 14.99
C ARG A 249 3.10 -5.07 15.08
N ASP A 250 2.68 -4.00 14.48
CA ASP A 250 1.28 -3.70 14.25
C ASP A 250 0.75 -4.61 13.12
N ASN A 251 -0.40 -5.22 13.34
CA ASN A 251 -1.13 -6.00 12.34
C ASN A 251 -2.54 -5.43 12.23
N ILE A 252 -2.99 -5.26 11.02
CA ILE A 252 -4.32 -4.79 10.66
C ILE A 252 -4.94 -5.77 9.67
#